data_48c93c9b2f408e99018c5122c48b3835
#
_entry.id   48c93c9b2f408e99018c5122c48b3835
#
_cell.length_a   1.000
_cell.length_b   1.000
_cell.length_c   1.000
_cell.angle_alpha   90.00
_cell.angle_beta   90.00
_cell.angle_gamma   90.00
#
_symmetry.space_group_name_H-M   'P 1'
#
loop_
_entity.id
_entity.type
_entity.pdbx_description
1 polymer ?
#
loop_
_entity_poly.entity_id
_entity_poly.type
_entity_poly.pdbx_seq_one_letter_code
_entity_poly.pdbx_strand_id
1 'polypeptide(L)'
;DLDTSRGLGDVYKRQELLCEAMNAVGRDGVITVEEAKGFKTSLTTVEGTRLDRGFISPYFINDDGRGCVRYEKPYILLANRRFSSIKELLPVLEKVHQSGKPLLIIADEVEGDALQGLVVNNTKGILKCCVIRAPEFGSGRVQSMEDLAFLLKTKVLTTADETISRLELSDLGTCERILVTKSETLIVGAPSSKVEVNDYCGKISDALLEPGLTNDEKGILNRRLVRLSGGVAILKVGGSTEAELRERKDRVEDALYATRAAVRSGILAGGGTSLLRASRKVKTSVQDNDFLTGWNLMVDVASAPLY
;
A
#
# COMPACT_ATOMS: atom_id res chain seq x y z
N ASP A 1 -27.94 -13.90 27.76
CA ASP A 1 -27.47 -15.05 26.94
C ASP A 1 -27.73 -14.90 25.44
N LEU A 2 -28.69 -14.06 25.01
CA LEU A 2 -28.96 -13.81 23.58
C LEU A 2 -27.95 -12.84 22.93
N ASP A 3 -27.29 -12.01 23.72
CA ASP A 3 -26.34 -10.99 23.23
C ASP A 3 -24.94 -11.58 22.97
N THR A 4 -24.54 -12.59 23.75
CA THR A 4 -23.28 -13.31 23.57
C THR A 4 -23.27 -14.19 22.31
N SER A 5 -24.38 -14.76 21.92
CA SER A 5 -24.48 -15.59 20.70
C SER A 5 -24.44 -14.76 19.41
N ARG A 6 -25.00 -13.51 19.44
CA ARG A 6 -24.86 -12.56 18.32
C ARG A 6 -23.44 -12.05 18.16
N GLY A 7 -22.73 -11.79 19.27
CA GLY A 7 -21.35 -11.35 19.24
C GLY A 7 -20.39 -12.40 18.69
N LEU A 8 -20.56 -13.68 19.08
CA LEU A 8 -19.74 -14.79 18.57
C LEU A 8 -19.96 -15.02 17.06
N GLY A 9 -21.22 -15.02 16.58
CA GLY A 9 -21.51 -15.17 15.15
C GLY A 9 -20.92 -14.06 14.28
N ASP A 10 -20.82 -12.85 14.78
CA ASP A 10 -20.23 -11.69 14.10
C ASP A 10 -18.71 -11.77 14.06
N VAL A 11 -18.06 -12.38 15.06
CA VAL A 11 -16.61 -12.65 15.09
C VAL A 11 -16.25 -13.71 14.05
N TYR A 12 -16.97 -14.83 13.98
CA TYR A 12 -16.72 -15.88 12.98
C TYR A 12 -16.92 -15.39 11.55
N LYS A 13 -17.98 -14.64 11.26
CA LYS A 13 -18.20 -14.03 9.93
C LYS A 13 -17.07 -13.10 9.51
N ARG A 14 -16.52 -12.33 10.45
CA ARG A 14 -15.38 -11.44 10.17
C ARG A 14 -14.11 -12.23 9.86
N GLN A 15 -13.87 -13.32 10.58
CA GLN A 15 -12.74 -14.22 10.32
C GLN A 15 -12.85 -14.85 8.93
N GLU A 16 -14.02 -15.34 8.54
CA GLU A 16 -14.27 -15.90 7.21
C GLU A 16 -13.99 -14.86 6.11
N LEU A 17 -14.53 -13.65 6.22
CA LEU A 17 -14.30 -12.57 5.24
C LEU A 17 -12.83 -12.17 5.14
N LEU A 18 -12.08 -12.14 6.25
CA LEU A 18 -10.65 -11.88 6.22
C LEU A 18 -9.87 -13.02 5.57
N CYS A 19 -10.24 -14.28 5.85
CA CYS A 19 -9.66 -15.45 5.19
C CYS A 19 -9.94 -15.42 3.68
N GLU A 20 -11.18 -15.13 3.26
CA GLU A 20 -11.54 -14.98 1.86
C GLU A 20 -10.74 -13.86 1.20
N ALA A 21 -10.61 -12.69 1.86
CA ALA A 21 -9.81 -11.59 1.37
C ALA A 21 -8.34 -11.97 1.19
N MET A 22 -7.73 -12.62 2.20
CA MET A 22 -6.35 -13.10 2.14
C MET A 22 -6.14 -14.15 1.04
N ASN A 23 -7.10 -15.06 0.86
CA ASN A 23 -7.05 -16.07 -0.19
C ASN A 23 -7.20 -15.44 -1.59
N ALA A 24 -8.04 -14.41 -1.73
CA ALA A 24 -8.28 -13.73 -3.00
C ALA A 24 -7.08 -12.94 -3.50
N VAL A 25 -6.31 -12.30 -2.60
CA VAL A 25 -5.18 -11.44 -2.96
C VAL A 25 -3.81 -12.04 -2.63
N GLY A 26 -3.77 -13.20 -1.97
CA GLY A 26 -2.53 -13.87 -1.56
C GLY A 26 -1.84 -13.18 -0.37
N ARG A 27 -0.66 -13.73 0.00
CA ARG A 27 0.10 -13.31 1.21
C ARG A 27 0.57 -11.85 1.18
N ASP A 28 0.92 -11.37 0.00
CA ASP A 28 1.49 -10.02 -0.23
C ASP A 28 0.45 -9.05 -0.82
N GLY A 29 -0.78 -9.52 -1.05
CA GLY A 29 -1.87 -8.72 -1.57
C GLY A 29 -2.35 -7.63 -0.61
N VAL A 30 -2.99 -6.62 -1.17
CA VAL A 30 -3.49 -5.48 -0.41
C VAL A 30 -4.94 -5.70 -0.02
N ILE A 31 -5.25 -5.54 1.26
CA ILE A 31 -6.61 -5.51 1.78
C ILE A 31 -6.86 -4.14 2.38
N THR A 32 -7.89 -3.45 1.93
CA THR A 32 -8.35 -2.18 2.48
C THR A 32 -9.69 -2.37 3.16
N VAL A 33 -9.91 -1.67 4.27
CA VAL A 33 -11.18 -1.68 4.99
C VAL A 33 -11.85 -0.32 4.76
N GLU A 34 -13.09 -0.36 4.26
CA GLU A 34 -13.88 0.83 3.95
C GLU A 34 -15.26 0.76 4.59
N GLU A 35 -15.89 1.91 4.71
CA GLU A 35 -17.26 2.00 5.18
C GLU A 35 -18.22 1.67 4.03
N ALA A 36 -19.16 0.75 4.28
CA ALA A 36 -20.22 0.46 3.33
C ALA A 36 -21.32 1.57 3.40
N LYS A 37 -21.98 1.82 2.29
CA LYS A 37 -23.16 2.70 2.25
C LYS A 37 -24.44 2.05 2.82
N GLY A 38 -24.33 0.86 3.39
CA GLY A 38 -25.47 0.07 3.87
C GLY A 38 -25.09 -0.84 5.03
N PHE A 39 -26.06 -1.67 5.45
CA PHE A 39 -25.93 -2.51 6.64
C PHE A 39 -25.07 -3.77 6.44
N LYS A 40 -24.83 -4.20 5.20
CA LYS A 40 -24.14 -5.46 4.88
C LYS A 40 -22.67 -5.23 4.67
N THR A 41 -21.86 -6.05 5.33
CA THR A 41 -20.43 -6.18 5.03
C THR A 41 -20.25 -6.99 3.75
N SER A 42 -19.37 -6.56 2.86
CA SER A 42 -19.08 -7.23 1.58
C SER A 42 -17.60 -7.14 1.24
N LEU A 43 -17.11 -8.18 0.57
CA LEU A 43 -15.76 -8.24 0.01
C LEU A 43 -15.85 -8.02 -1.51
N THR A 44 -14.99 -7.16 -2.03
CA THR A 44 -14.84 -6.92 -3.47
C THR A 44 -13.37 -6.95 -3.82
N THR A 45 -12.99 -7.72 -4.84
CA THR A 45 -11.61 -7.72 -5.34
C THR A 45 -11.56 -6.88 -6.60
N VAL A 46 -10.58 -6.00 -6.68
CA VAL A 46 -10.33 -5.12 -7.83
C VAL A 46 -8.86 -5.19 -8.25
N GLU A 47 -8.60 -4.92 -9.52
CA GLU A 47 -7.23 -4.81 -9.98
C GLU A 47 -6.60 -3.53 -9.41
N GLY A 48 -5.34 -3.65 -9.01
CA GLY A 48 -4.63 -2.54 -8.40
C GLY A 48 -3.25 -2.95 -7.90
N THR A 49 -2.51 -1.97 -7.41
CA THR A 49 -1.15 -2.21 -6.92
C THR A 49 -0.82 -1.31 -5.75
N ARG A 50 0.10 -1.79 -4.91
CA ARG A 50 0.69 -1.02 -3.82
C ARG A 50 2.13 -0.68 -4.16
N LEU A 51 2.48 0.57 -3.92
CA LEU A 51 3.84 1.08 -4.03
C LEU A 51 4.33 1.45 -2.63
N ASP A 52 5.52 0.99 -2.25
CA ASP A 52 6.15 1.32 -0.96
C ASP A 52 6.80 2.72 -1.03
N ARG A 53 6.06 3.69 -1.51
CA ARG A 53 6.40 5.12 -1.62
C ARG A 53 5.19 5.96 -1.29
N GLY A 54 5.35 6.91 -0.39
CA GLY A 54 4.31 7.87 -0.02
C GLY A 54 4.53 9.24 -0.63
N PHE A 55 3.71 10.19 -0.23
CA PHE A 55 3.81 11.57 -0.69
C PHE A 55 5.15 12.20 -0.28
N ILE A 56 5.71 13.06 -1.14
CA ILE A 56 6.98 13.75 -0.87
C ILE A 56 6.82 14.97 0.04
N SER A 57 5.60 15.47 0.19
CA SER A 57 5.29 16.62 1.04
C SER A 57 3.97 16.43 1.78
N PRO A 58 3.90 16.70 3.10
CA PRO A 58 2.67 16.60 3.87
C PRO A 58 1.61 17.65 3.45
N TYR A 59 1.99 18.69 2.74
CA TYR A 59 1.07 19.71 2.23
C TYR A 59 0.13 19.20 1.11
N PHE A 60 0.32 17.97 0.64
CA PHE A 60 -0.62 17.31 -0.27
C PHE A 60 -1.78 16.63 0.45
N ILE A 61 -1.72 16.44 1.77
CA ILE A 61 -2.78 15.80 2.56
C ILE A 61 -4.10 16.55 2.36
N ASN A 62 -5.16 15.80 2.09
CA ASN A 62 -6.53 16.30 1.94
C ASN A 62 -7.54 15.60 2.85
N ASP A 63 -7.09 14.61 3.60
CA ASP A 63 -7.84 13.94 4.67
C ASP A 63 -7.01 14.04 5.96
N ASP A 64 -7.21 15.14 6.69
CA ASP A 64 -6.45 15.42 7.92
C ASP A 64 -6.72 14.39 9.02
N GLY A 65 -7.94 13.84 9.06
CA GLY A 65 -8.32 12.84 10.07
C GLY A 65 -7.54 11.53 9.95
N ARG A 66 -7.08 11.20 8.73
CA ARG A 66 -6.28 9.99 8.44
C ARG A 66 -4.84 10.30 8.05
N GLY A 67 -4.47 11.56 7.88
CA GLY A 67 -3.13 11.97 7.46
C GLY A 67 -2.74 11.44 6.09
N CYS A 68 -3.67 11.35 5.15
CA CYS A 68 -3.46 10.78 3.82
C CYS A 68 -4.02 11.66 2.70
N VAL A 69 -3.64 11.31 1.46
CA VAL A 69 -4.20 11.89 0.23
C VAL A 69 -5.14 10.86 -0.38
N ARG A 70 -6.38 11.26 -0.63
CA ARG A 70 -7.39 10.43 -1.28
C ARG A 70 -7.97 11.14 -2.47
N TYR A 71 -7.85 10.53 -3.66
CA TYR A 71 -8.44 11.02 -4.89
C TYR A 71 -9.27 9.95 -5.59
N GLU A 72 -10.43 10.36 -6.09
CA GLU A 72 -11.32 9.56 -6.92
C GLU A 72 -11.08 9.93 -8.39
N LYS A 73 -10.95 8.91 -9.25
CA LYS A 73 -10.75 9.03 -10.69
C LYS A 73 -9.63 10.01 -11.10
N PRO A 74 -8.45 9.93 -10.48
CA PRO A 74 -7.34 10.83 -10.79
C PRO A 74 -6.74 10.53 -12.17
N TYR A 75 -6.10 11.54 -12.75
CA TYR A 75 -5.07 11.32 -13.76
C TYR A 75 -3.75 10.94 -13.10
N ILE A 76 -2.95 10.13 -13.79
CA ILE A 76 -1.64 9.67 -13.31
C ILE A 76 -0.60 9.96 -14.38
N LEU A 77 0.40 10.74 -14.02
CA LEU A 77 1.57 11.03 -14.86
C LEU A 77 2.73 10.16 -14.39
N LEU A 78 3.26 9.32 -15.28
CA LEU A 78 4.44 8.51 -15.04
C LEU A 78 5.66 9.14 -15.73
N ALA A 79 6.70 9.46 -14.96
CA ALA A 79 7.91 10.06 -15.52
C ALA A 79 9.18 9.45 -14.89
N ASN A 80 10.01 8.84 -15.72
CA ASN A 80 11.34 8.38 -15.31
C ASN A 80 12.38 9.50 -15.50
N ARG A 81 12.10 10.67 -14.92
CA ARG A 81 12.96 11.87 -14.97
C ARG A 81 12.76 12.73 -13.73
N ARG A 82 13.67 13.70 -13.55
CA ARG A 82 13.57 14.71 -12.52
C ARG A 82 12.88 15.96 -13.06
N PHE A 83 12.14 16.63 -12.18
CA PHE A 83 11.53 17.93 -12.43
C PHE A 83 12.01 18.92 -11.38
N SER A 84 12.72 19.96 -11.82
CA SER A 84 13.19 21.05 -10.96
C SER A 84 12.44 22.37 -11.22
N SER A 85 11.86 22.53 -12.42
CA SER A 85 11.08 23.73 -12.77
C SER A 85 9.62 23.39 -13.02
N ILE A 86 8.71 24.19 -12.45
CA ILE A 86 7.27 24.06 -12.69
C ILE A 86 6.89 24.29 -14.15
N LYS A 87 7.69 25.09 -14.87
CA LYS A 87 7.45 25.39 -16.29
C LYS A 87 7.42 24.15 -17.17
N GLU A 88 8.17 23.11 -16.79
CA GLU A 88 8.18 21.84 -17.52
C GLU A 88 6.83 21.12 -17.42
N LEU A 89 6.13 21.27 -16.31
CA LEU A 89 4.85 20.61 -16.04
C LEU A 89 3.64 21.44 -16.47
N LEU A 90 3.80 22.77 -16.68
CA LEU A 90 2.69 23.69 -16.95
C LEU A 90 1.71 23.19 -18.03
N PRO A 91 2.15 22.69 -19.21
CA PRO A 91 1.23 22.28 -20.26
C PRO A 91 0.27 21.15 -19.81
N VAL A 92 0.76 20.22 -18.98
CA VAL A 92 -0.05 19.13 -18.42
C VAL A 92 -0.94 19.65 -17.30
N LEU A 93 -0.39 20.49 -16.40
CA LEU A 93 -1.14 21.04 -15.27
C LEU A 93 -2.32 21.89 -15.71
N GLU A 94 -2.19 22.68 -16.78
CA GLU A 94 -3.27 23.47 -17.37
C GLU A 94 -4.40 22.58 -17.91
N LYS A 95 -4.06 21.53 -18.65
CA LYS A 95 -5.04 20.57 -19.19
C LYS A 95 -5.77 19.85 -18.08
N VAL A 96 -5.03 19.38 -17.05
CA VAL A 96 -5.62 18.72 -15.88
C VAL A 96 -6.51 19.67 -15.09
N HIS A 97 -6.08 20.90 -14.86
CA HIS A 97 -6.88 21.91 -14.19
C HIS A 97 -8.22 22.16 -14.91
N GLN A 98 -8.19 22.30 -16.25
CA GLN A 98 -9.41 22.47 -17.05
C GLN A 98 -10.37 21.28 -16.93
N SER A 99 -9.84 20.07 -16.74
CA SER A 99 -10.66 18.86 -16.56
C SER A 99 -11.34 18.75 -15.19
N GLY A 100 -10.86 19.51 -14.18
CA GLY A 100 -11.32 19.47 -12.80
C GLY A 100 -10.97 18.18 -12.03
N LYS A 101 -10.25 17.25 -12.64
CA LYS A 101 -9.83 15.99 -11.98
C LYS A 101 -8.51 16.16 -11.23
N PRO A 102 -8.29 15.38 -10.16
CA PRO A 102 -7.01 15.39 -9.46
C PRO A 102 -5.90 14.71 -10.27
N LEU A 103 -4.64 15.05 -9.96
CA LEU A 103 -3.45 14.53 -10.60
C LEU A 103 -2.52 13.86 -9.59
N LEU A 104 -2.10 12.63 -9.87
CA LEU A 104 -0.96 11.98 -9.22
C LEU A 104 0.24 12.03 -10.15
N ILE A 105 1.37 12.55 -9.67
CA ILE A 105 2.63 12.52 -10.39
C ILE A 105 3.54 11.48 -9.74
N ILE A 106 3.99 10.51 -10.52
CA ILE A 106 4.98 9.49 -10.13
C ILE A 106 6.24 9.78 -10.94
N ALA A 107 7.25 10.33 -10.29
CA ALA A 107 8.49 10.74 -10.95
C ALA A 107 9.73 10.25 -10.20
N ASP A 108 10.89 10.23 -10.86
CA ASP A 108 12.17 9.94 -10.21
C ASP A 108 12.39 10.91 -9.05
N GLU A 109 12.29 12.21 -9.34
CA GLU A 109 12.39 13.26 -8.34
C GLU A 109 11.63 14.52 -8.77
N VAL A 110 10.99 15.18 -7.80
CA VAL A 110 10.41 16.51 -8.00
C VAL A 110 10.91 17.40 -6.87
N GLU A 111 11.63 18.45 -7.23
CA GLU A 111 12.35 19.30 -6.27
C GLU A 111 12.26 20.79 -6.65
N GLY A 112 12.80 21.65 -5.78
CA GLY A 112 12.96 23.08 -6.05
C GLY A 112 11.64 23.78 -6.39
N ASP A 113 11.67 24.57 -7.46
CA ASP A 113 10.54 25.38 -7.95
C ASP A 113 9.34 24.52 -8.38
N ALA A 114 9.60 23.33 -8.95
CA ALA A 114 8.52 22.42 -9.35
C ALA A 114 7.71 21.94 -8.13
N LEU A 115 8.37 21.50 -7.07
CA LEU A 115 7.70 21.04 -5.86
C LEU A 115 6.96 22.18 -5.15
N GLN A 116 7.61 23.33 -5.00
CA GLN A 116 7.00 24.50 -4.36
C GLN A 116 5.76 24.97 -5.12
N GLY A 117 5.83 25.03 -6.44
CA GLY A 117 4.72 25.41 -7.29
C GLY A 117 3.53 24.45 -7.19
N LEU A 118 3.77 23.13 -7.17
CA LEU A 118 2.73 22.13 -6.99
C LEU A 118 2.08 22.21 -5.60
N VAL A 119 2.88 22.35 -4.54
CA VAL A 119 2.37 22.54 -3.18
C VAL A 119 1.51 23.78 -3.06
N VAL A 120 1.96 24.93 -3.59
CA VAL A 120 1.21 26.20 -3.55
C VAL A 120 -0.13 26.05 -4.29
N ASN A 121 -0.14 25.45 -5.47
CA ASN A 121 -1.37 25.25 -6.25
C ASN A 121 -2.34 24.29 -5.55
N ASN A 122 -1.83 23.24 -4.92
CA ASN A 122 -2.65 22.31 -4.13
C ASN A 122 -3.26 22.99 -2.89
N THR A 123 -2.44 23.72 -2.11
CA THR A 123 -2.89 24.42 -0.89
C THR A 123 -3.90 25.53 -1.21
N LYS A 124 -3.75 26.22 -2.33
CA LYS A 124 -4.72 27.23 -2.80
C LYS A 124 -5.99 26.62 -3.41
N GLY A 125 -6.05 25.30 -3.56
CA GLY A 125 -7.19 24.61 -4.17
C GLY A 125 -7.32 24.83 -5.69
N ILE A 126 -6.30 25.43 -6.34
CA ILE A 126 -6.29 25.67 -7.79
C ILE A 126 -6.19 24.31 -8.51
N LEU A 127 -5.28 23.44 -8.08
CA LEU A 127 -5.08 22.11 -8.64
C LEU A 127 -4.95 21.09 -7.53
N LYS A 128 -5.82 20.09 -7.52
CA LYS A 128 -5.69 18.92 -6.63
C LYS A 128 -4.60 18.01 -7.17
N CYS A 129 -3.44 18.02 -6.55
CA CYS A 129 -2.31 17.20 -6.98
C CYS A 129 -1.57 16.55 -5.82
N CYS A 130 -0.94 15.41 -6.09
CA CYS A 130 -0.03 14.75 -5.18
C CYS A 130 1.18 14.26 -5.97
N VAL A 131 2.34 14.25 -5.35
CA VAL A 131 3.58 13.77 -5.94
C VAL A 131 4.18 12.68 -5.07
N ILE A 132 4.56 11.58 -5.71
CA ILE A 132 5.31 10.48 -5.09
C ILE A 132 6.58 10.21 -5.89
N ARG A 133 7.58 9.63 -5.22
CA ARG A 133 8.77 9.13 -5.92
C ARG A 133 8.46 7.81 -6.61
N ALA A 134 9.09 7.60 -7.77
CA ALA A 134 9.05 6.32 -8.46
C ALA A 134 9.56 5.19 -7.54
N PRO A 135 8.92 3.98 -7.61
CA PRO A 135 9.36 2.85 -6.82
C PRO A 135 10.72 2.33 -7.29
N GLU A 136 11.46 1.73 -6.37
CA GLU A 136 12.78 1.12 -6.60
C GLU A 136 13.87 2.10 -7.07
N PHE A 137 15.00 1.58 -7.55
CA PHE A 137 16.14 2.35 -8.04
C PHE A 137 16.78 1.63 -9.24
N GLY A 138 17.54 2.36 -10.04
CA GLY A 138 18.29 1.78 -11.17
C GLY A 138 17.41 1.06 -12.19
N SER A 139 17.81 -0.13 -12.62
CA SER A 139 17.08 -0.96 -13.60
C SER A 139 15.71 -1.43 -13.07
N GLY A 140 15.58 -1.71 -11.78
CA GLY A 140 14.33 -2.10 -11.15
C GLY A 140 13.27 -0.99 -11.23
N ARG A 141 13.70 0.29 -11.16
CA ARG A 141 12.79 1.43 -11.33
C ARG A 141 12.19 1.49 -12.74
N VAL A 142 13.00 1.32 -13.76
CA VAL A 142 12.52 1.32 -15.16
C VAL A 142 11.45 0.26 -15.34
N GLN A 143 11.74 -0.97 -14.92
CA GLN A 143 10.80 -2.09 -15.03
C GLN A 143 9.52 -1.85 -14.19
N SER A 144 9.65 -1.30 -12.99
CA SER A 144 8.49 -0.95 -12.15
C SER A 144 7.61 0.13 -12.78
N MET A 145 8.22 1.11 -13.45
CA MET A 145 7.47 2.15 -14.16
C MET A 145 6.78 1.58 -15.41
N GLU A 146 7.39 0.64 -16.12
CA GLU A 146 6.78 -0.09 -17.25
C GLU A 146 5.58 -0.93 -16.78
N ASP A 147 5.70 -1.63 -15.65
CA ASP A 147 4.60 -2.37 -15.03
C ASP A 147 3.42 -1.46 -14.69
N LEU A 148 3.71 -0.27 -14.13
CA LEU A 148 2.69 0.73 -13.84
C LEU A 148 2.06 1.28 -15.12
N ALA A 149 2.86 1.53 -16.15
CA ALA A 149 2.36 1.99 -17.45
C ALA A 149 1.43 0.96 -18.08
N PHE A 150 1.78 -0.33 -17.98
CA PHE A 150 0.91 -1.41 -18.42
C PHE A 150 -0.41 -1.45 -17.64
N LEU A 151 -0.35 -1.43 -16.30
CA LEU A 151 -1.54 -1.44 -15.44
C LEU A 151 -2.47 -0.26 -15.69
N LEU A 152 -1.91 0.93 -15.88
CA LEU A 152 -2.63 2.19 -16.01
C LEU A 152 -2.96 2.55 -17.46
N LYS A 153 -2.55 1.71 -18.42
CA LYS A 153 -2.70 1.94 -19.88
C LYS A 153 -2.18 3.31 -20.30
N THR A 154 -0.97 3.65 -19.86
CA THR A 154 -0.29 4.93 -20.13
C THR A 154 1.14 4.72 -20.58
N LYS A 155 1.85 5.79 -20.84
CA LYS A 155 3.27 5.78 -21.22
C LYS A 155 4.13 6.33 -20.11
N VAL A 156 5.39 5.88 -20.00
CA VAL A 156 6.38 6.46 -19.12
C VAL A 156 7.13 7.55 -19.88
N LEU A 157 7.14 8.77 -19.36
CA LEU A 157 7.96 9.85 -19.91
C LEU A 157 9.43 9.62 -19.53
N THR A 158 10.30 9.66 -20.49
CA THR A 158 11.76 9.58 -20.32
C THR A 158 12.43 10.93 -20.49
N THR A 159 13.72 11.03 -20.17
CA THR A 159 14.51 12.28 -20.34
C THR A 159 14.64 12.70 -21.80
N ALA A 160 14.51 11.76 -22.75
CA ALA A 160 14.60 12.03 -24.19
C ALA A 160 13.31 12.63 -24.78
N ASP A 161 12.21 12.59 -24.03
CA ASP A 161 10.93 13.07 -24.54
C ASP A 161 10.80 14.59 -24.38
N GLU A 162 10.99 15.35 -25.44
CA GLU A 162 10.58 16.75 -25.55
C GLU A 162 9.05 16.92 -25.46
N THR A 163 8.34 15.86 -25.20
CA THR A 163 6.92 15.64 -25.49
C THR A 163 5.97 16.07 -24.38
N ILE A 164 6.45 16.58 -23.24
CA ILE A 164 5.51 17.03 -22.16
C ILE A 164 4.54 18.09 -22.65
N SER A 165 4.99 18.98 -23.51
CA SER A 165 4.15 20.01 -24.12
C SER A 165 3.09 19.47 -25.08
N ARG A 166 3.30 18.26 -25.61
CA ARG A 166 2.39 17.58 -26.55
C ARG A 166 1.49 16.54 -25.89
N LEU A 167 1.66 16.27 -24.59
CA LEU A 167 0.83 15.31 -23.87
C LEU A 167 -0.61 15.75 -23.88
N GLU A 168 -1.48 14.80 -24.26
CA GLU A 168 -2.92 14.94 -24.13
C GLU A 168 -3.41 14.24 -22.85
N LEU A 169 -4.61 14.57 -22.40
CA LEU A 169 -5.21 13.93 -21.23
C LEU A 169 -5.41 12.41 -21.42
N SER A 170 -5.55 11.98 -22.66
CA SER A 170 -5.65 10.57 -23.05
C SER A 170 -4.35 9.79 -22.88
N ASP A 171 -3.20 10.47 -22.85
CA ASP A 171 -1.90 9.84 -22.64
C ASP A 171 -1.60 9.61 -21.14
N LEU A 172 -2.39 10.24 -20.25
CA LEU A 172 -2.28 10.06 -18.82
C LEU A 172 -2.97 8.78 -18.37
N GLY A 173 -2.36 8.08 -17.41
CA GLY A 173 -2.99 6.96 -16.75
C GLY A 173 -4.23 7.38 -15.96
N THR A 174 -5.11 6.43 -15.72
CA THR A 174 -6.32 6.61 -14.91
C THR A 174 -6.51 5.41 -13.99
N CYS A 175 -7.21 5.62 -12.88
CA CYS A 175 -7.69 4.54 -12.02
C CYS A 175 -8.98 4.98 -11.31
N GLU A 176 -9.64 4.07 -10.61
CA GLU A 176 -10.84 4.43 -9.85
C GLU A 176 -10.52 5.29 -8.64
N ARG A 177 -9.45 4.94 -7.92
CA ARG A 177 -9.06 5.62 -6.68
C ARG A 177 -7.57 5.49 -6.38
N ILE A 178 -7.03 6.51 -5.74
CA ILE A 178 -5.72 6.42 -5.08
C ILE A 178 -5.84 6.78 -3.60
N LEU A 179 -4.99 6.13 -2.81
CA LEU A 179 -4.75 6.47 -1.41
C LEU A 179 -3.25 6.58 -1.20
N VAL A 180 -2.78 7.76 -0.81
CA VAL A 180 -1.34 8.00 -0.57
C VAL A 180 -1.14 8.36 0.89
N THR A 181 -0.35 7.56 1.58
CA THR A 181 0.09 7.82 2.95
C THR A 181 1.53 8.35 2.96
N LYS A 182 2.11 8.52 4.14
CA LYS A 182 3.52 8.91 4.29
C LYS A 182 4.50 7.88 3.71
N SER A 183 4.14 6.59 3.71
CA SER A 183 5.05 5.48 3.38
C SER A 183 4.62 4.65 2.19
N GLU A 184 3.36 4.73 1.78
CA GLU A 184 2.83 3.88 0.73
C GLU A 184 1.79 4.58 -0.13
N THR A 185 1.64 4.10 -1.35
CA THR A 185 0.60 4.52 -2.30
C THR A 185 -0.16 3.30 -2.77
N LEU A 186 -1.47 3.35 -2.64
CA LEU A 186 -2.39 2.34 -3.13
C LEU A 186 -3.13 2.88 -4.35
N ILE A 187 -3.04 2.16 -5.45
CA ILE A 187 -3.76 2.41 -6.70
C ILE A 187 -4.83 1.32 -6.84
N VAL A 188 -6.08 1.72 -6.95
CA VAL A 188 -7.25 0.82 -6.95
C VAL A 188 -8.05 1.02 -8.21
N GLY A 189 -8.49 -0.09 -8.83
CA GLY A 189 -9.29 -0.06 -10.05
C GLY A 189 -8.49 0.42 -11.26
N ALA A 190 -7.35 -0.22 -11.53
CA ALA A 190 -6.58 0.01 -12.74
C ALA A 190 -7.39 -0.41 -13.99
N PRO A 191 -7.21 0.28 -15.14
CA PRO A 191 -7.98 0.00 -16.35
C PRO A 191 -7.63 -1.30 -17.06
N SER A 192 -6.49 -1.94 -16.72
CA SER A 192 -6.12 -3.24 -17.26
C SER A 192 -7.02 -4.34 -16.69
N SER A 193 -7.48 -5.23 -17.56
CA SER A 193 -8.30 -6.35 -17.14
C SER A 193 -7.48 -7.44 -16.46
N LYS A 194 -8.13 -8.28 -15.65
CA LYS A 194 -7.49 -9.41 -14.97
C LYS A 194 -6.83 -10.38 -15.95
N VAL A 195 -7.42 -10.58 -17.12
CA VAL A 195 -6.86 -11.45 -18.16
C VAL A 195 -5.56 -10.87 -18.69
N GLU A 196 -5.55 -9.58 -19.04
CA GLU A 196 -4.33 -8.89 -19.52
C GLU A 196 -3.20 -8.94 -18.46
N VAL A 197 -3.56 -8.74 -17.20
CA VAL A 197 -2.58 -8.80 -16.08
C VAL A 197 -2.02 -10.22 -15.93
N ASN A 198 -2.88 -11.26 -16.00
CA ASN A 198 -2.42 -12.64 -15.88
C ASN A 198 -1.51 -13.04 -17.05
N ASP A 199 -1.83 -12.63 -18.28
CA ASP A 199 -0.99 -12.88 -19.46
C ASP A 199 0.37 -12.17 -19.32
N TYR A 200 0.37 -10.95 -18.79
CA TYR A 200 1.61 -10.23 -18.52
C TYR A 200 2.46 -10.88 -17.42
N CYS A 201 1.83 -11.33 -16.34
CA CYS A 201 2.48 -12.13 -15.30
C CYS A 201 3.05 -13.44 -15.84
N GLY A 202 2.34 -14.09 -16.76
CA GLY A 202 2.83 -15.29 -17.45
C GLY A 202 4.18 -15.05 -18.14
N LYS A 203 4.29 -13.96 -18.91
CA LYS A 203 5.55 -13.57 -19.58
C LYS A 203 6.70 -13.34 -18.61
N ILE A 204 6.41 -12.71 -17.44
CA ILE A 204 7.43 -12.48 -16.42
C ILE A 204 7.83 -13.82 -15.75
N SER A 205 6.86 -14.73 -15.55
CA SER A 205 7.14 -16.07 -15.01
C SER A 205 7.98 -16.90 -15.97
N ASP A 206 7.74 -16.83 -17.26
CA ASP A 206 8.56 -17.49 -18.28
C ASP A 206 9.98 -16.94 -18.28
N ALA A 207 10.15 -15.62 -18.16
CA ALA A 207 11.46 -14.99 -18.04
C ALA A 207 12.23 -15.46 -16.78
N LEU A 208 11.54 -15.81 -15.67
CA LEU A 208 12.19 -16.38 -14.48
C LEU A 208 12.78 -17.77 -14.70
N LEU A 209 12.29 -18.51 -15.70
CA LEU A 209 12.77 -19.86 -16.04
C LEU A 209 13.99 -19.83 -16.99
N GLU A 210 14.37 -18.67 -17.51
CA GLU A 210 15.53 -18.56 -18.39
C GLU A 210 16.83 -18.93 -17.67
N PRO A 211 17.69 -19.77 -18.29
CA PRO A 211 18.96 -20.15 -17.71
C PRO A 211 19.95 -18.97 -17.75
N GLY A 212 20.65 -18.74 -16.63
CA GLY A 212 21.72 -17.73 -16.55
C GLY A 212 21.34 -16.46 -15.79
N LEU A 213 20.11 -16.33 -15.30
CA LEU A 213 19.71 -15.21 -14.46
C LEU A 213 20.48 -15.16 -13.14
N THR A 214 20.96 -13.98 -12.80
CA THR A 214 21.57 -13.69 -11.49
C THR A 214 20.49 -13.71 -10.38
N ASN A 215 20.93 -13.85 -9.12
CA ASN A 215 20.02 -13.80 -7.99
C ASN A 215 19.30 -12.44 -7.87
N ASP A 216 19.95 -11.35 -8.25
CA ASP A 216 19.38 -10.01 -8.24
C ASP A 216 18.27 -9.86 -9.29
N GLU A 217 18.51 -10.35 -10.51
CA GLU A 217 17.50 -10.34 -11.58
C GLU A 217 16.28 -11.18 -11.22
N LYS A 218 16.48 -12.37 -10.66
CA LYS A 218 15.40 -13.20 -10.12
C LYS A 218 14.62 -12.48 -9.01
N GLY A 219 15.34 -11.78 -8.14
CA GLY A 219 14.72 -10.97 -7.08
C GLY A 219 13.84 -9.85 -7.63
N ILE A 220 14.27 -9.18 -8.70
CA ILE A 220 13.49 -8.13 -9.36
C ILE A 220 12.23 -8.72 -10.01
N LEU A 221 12.38 -9.79 -10.79
CA LEU A 221 11.24 -10.44 -11.46
C LEU A 221 10.19 -10.96 -10.46
N ASN A 222 10.63 -11.56 -9.35
CA ASN A 222 9.73 -11.99 -8.29
C ASN A 222 8.96 -10.83 -7.66
N ARG A 223 9.63 -9.71 -7.36
CA ARG A 223 8.94 -8.51 -6.83
C ARG A 223 7.91 -7.95 -7.82
N ARG A 224 8.21 -7.98 -9.12
CA ARG A 224 7.27 -7.58 -10.17
C ARG A 224 6.02 -8.46 -10.17
N LEU A 225 6.21 -9.80 -10.14
CA LEU A 225 5.11 -10.76 -10.08
C LEU A 225 4.21 -10.52 -8.86
N VAL A 226 4.80 -10.40 -7.68
CA VAL A 226 4.04 -10.14 -6.44
C VAL A 226 3.22 -8.84 -6.54
N ARG A 227 3.81 -7.79 -7.11
CA ARG A 227 3.14 -6.50 -7.29
C ARG A 227 1.96 -6.55 -8.26
N LEU A 228 2.12 -7.27 -9.38
CA LEU A 228 1.12 -7.36 -10.44
C LEU A 228 0.00 -8.35 -10.11
N SER A 229 0.34 -9.51 -9.53
CA SER A 229 -0.61 -10.59 -9.26
C SER A 229 -1.46 -10.36 -8.00
N GLY A 230 -1.05 -9.45 -7.12
CA GLY A 230 -1.61 -9.30 -5.79
C GLY A 230 -3.05 -8.78 -5.75
N GLY A 231 -3.53 -8.03 -6.74
CA GLY A 231 -4.84 -7.38 -6.69
C GLY A 231 -5.05 -6.54 -5.42
N VAL A 232 -6.22 -5.95 -5.27
CA VAL A 232 -6.65 -5.24 -4.07
C VAL A 232 -8.00 -5.76 -3.61
N ALA A 233 -8.07 -6.32 -2.40
CA ALA A 233 -9.33 -6.67 -1.77
C ALA A 233 -9.88 -5.48 -0.98
N ILE A 234 -11.10 -5.09 -1.25
CA ILE A 234 -11.80 -4.01 -0.53
C ILE A 234 -12.86 -4.66 0.36
N LEU A 235 -12.64 -4.61 1.66
CA LEU A 235 -13.61 -5.06 2.65
C LEU A 235 -14.47 -3.88 3.08
N LYS A 236 -15.70 -3.82 2.59
CA LYS A 236 -16.69 -2.79 2.94
C LYS A 236 -17.46 -3.23 4.16
N VAL A 237 -17.27 -2.53 5.28
CA VAL A 237 -17.92 -2.84 6.56
C VAL A 237 -19.22 -2.10 6.67
N GLY A 238 -20.32 -2.82 6.94
CA GLY A 238 -21.65 -2.25 7.17
C GLY A 238 -21.98 -2.09 8.65
N GLY A 239 -22.86 -1.15 8.96
CA GLY A 239 -23.36 -0.90 10.32
C GLY A 239 -24.70 -0.19 10.30
N SER A 240 -25.44 -0.29 11.41
CA SER A 240 -26.76 0.33 11.55
C SER A 240 -26.68 1.80 11.96
N THR A 241 -25.61 2.18 12.63
CA THR A 241 -25.30 3.55 13.04
C THR A 241 -23.87 3.89 12.68
N GLU A 242 -23.55 5.18 12.58
CA GLU A 242 -22.20 5.64 12.30
C GLU A 242 -21.19 5.21 13.38
N ALA A 243 -21.60 5.23 14.64
CA ALA A 243 -20.77 4.78 15.76
C ALA A 243 -20.47 3.28 15.68
N GLU A 244 -21.48 2.45 15.41
CA GLU A 244 -21.33 1.01 15.23
C GLU A 244 -20.46 0.68 14.02
N LEU A 245 -20.64 1.40 12.92
CA LEU A 245 -19.85 1.22 11.69
C LEU A 245 -18.38 1.52 11.93
N ARG A 246 -18.07 2.61 12.65
CA ARG A 246 -16.71 3.00 13.00
C ARG A 246 -16.06 1.94 13.90
N GLU A 247 -16.75 1.53 14.96
CA GLU A 247 -16.27 0.50 15.87
C GLU A 247 -16.02 -0.85 15.15
N ARG A 248 -16.95 -1.28 14.30
CA ARG A 248 -16.78 -2.50 13.50
C ARG A 248 -15.59 -2.43 12.55
N LYS A 249 -15.40 -1.27 11.92
CA LYS A 249 -14.28 -1.03 11.03
C LYS A 249 -12.95 -1.12 11.78
N ASP A 250 -12.83 -0.44 12.92
CA ASP A 250 -11.60 -0.46 13.73
C ASP A 250 -11.25 -1.88 14.16
N ARG A 251 -12.24 -2.67 14.58
CA ARG A 251 -12.02 -4.09 14.93
C ARG A 251 -11.57 -4.96 13.74
N VAL A 252 -12.06 -4.69 12.54
CA VAL A 252 -11.65 -5.39 11.33
C VAL A 252 -10.22 -4.99 10.93
N GLU A 253 -9.88 -3.71 11.04
CA GLU A 253 -8.53 -3.21 10.80
C GLU A 253 -7.53 -3.85 11.78
N ASP A 254 -7.84 -3.91 13.07
CA ASP A 254 -7.01 -4.58 14.08
C ASP A 254 -6.80 -6.06 13.77
N ALA A 255 -7.88 -6.77 13.42
CA ALA A 255 -7.79 -8.17 13.04
C ALA A 255 -6.93 -8.38 11.77
N LEU A 256 -7.05 -7.48 10.79
CA LEU A 256 -6.24 -7.51 9.57
C LEU A 256 -4.75 -7.31 9.88
N TYR A 257 -4.40 -6.31 10.71
CA TYR A 257 -3.01 -6.07 11.10
C TYR A 257 -2.43 -7.23 11.88
N ALA A 258 -3.19 -7.80 12.83
CA ALA A 258 -2.77 -8.98 13.59
C ALA A 258 -2.55 -10.20 12.67
N THR A 259 -3.46 -10.44 11.72
CA THR A 259 -3.35 -11.55 10.75
C THR A 259 -2.13 -11.39 9.86
N ARG A 260 -1.89 -10.18 9.34
CA ARG A 260 -0.69 -9.89 8.54
C ARG A 260 0.60 -10.09 9.32
N ALA A 261 0.64 -9.64 10.56
CA ALA A 261 1.79 -9.85 11.44
C ALA A 261 2.02 -11.35 11.68
N ALA A 262 0.97 -12.11 11.93
CA ALA A 262 1.03 -13.56 12.12
C ALA A 262 1.54 -14.31 10.88
N VAL A 263 1.05 -13.96 9.70
CA VAL A 263 1.48 -14.56 8.42
C VAL A 263 2.95 -14.23 8.11
N ARG A 264 3.40 -13.00 8.42
CA ARG A 264 4.77 -12.55 8.15
C ARG A 264 5.78 -13.10 9.14
N SER A 265 5.47 -13.08 10.43
CA SER A 265 6.42 -13.33 11.52
C SER A 265 6.12 -14.60 12.33
N GLY A 266 5.01 -15.28 12.03
CA GLY A 266 4.53 -16.42 12.82
C GLY A 266 3.80 -15.99 14.10
N ILE A 267 3.49 -16.98 14.93
CA ILE A 267 2.74 -16.79 16.18
C ILE A 267 3.48 -17.40 17.36
N LEU A 268 3.24 -16.86 18.53
CA LEU A 268 3.71 -17.38 19.82
C LEU A 268 2.51 -17.65 20.73
N ALA A 269 2.70 -18.54 21.72
CA ALA A 269 1.69 -18.74 22.75
C ALA A 269 1.46 -17.46 23.56
N GLY A 270 0.20 -17.06 23.70
CA GLY A 270 -0.20 -15.85 24.43
C GLY A 270 -0.18 -15.99 25.95
N GLY A 271 -0.73 -14.97 26.64
CA GLY A 271 -0.90 -14.96 28.09
C GLY A 271 0.41 -15.09 28.88
N GLY A 272 1.50 -14.47 28.41
CA GLY A 272 2.81 -14.54 29.10
C GLY A 272 3.54 -15.90 28.97
N THR A 273 2.88 -16.95 28.44
CA THR A 273 3.43 -18.32 28.35
C THR A 273 4.75 -18.37 27.59
N SER A 274 4.89 -17.60 26.51
CA SER A 274 6.11 -17.58 25.69
C SER A 274 7.30 -17.01 26.44
N LEU A 275 7.10 -15.94 27.22
CA LEU A 275 8.14 -15.34 28.05
C LEU A 275 8.59 -16.31 29.14
N LEU A 276 7.65 -16.95 29.84
CA LEU A 276 7.97 -17.97 30.85
C LEU A 276 8.73 -19.16 30.25
N ARG A 277 8.34 -19.64 29.07
CA ARG A 277 9.06 -20.74 28.39
C ARG A 277 10.45 -20.32 27.95
N ALA A 278 10.61 -19.10 27.47
CA ALA A 278 11.90 -18.55 27.07
C ALA A 278 12.82 -18.39 28.28
N SER A 279 12.33 -17.78 29.38
CA SER A 279 13.13 -17.56 30.60
C SER A 279 13.69 -18.85 31.19
N ARG A 280 12.89 -19.95 31.15
CA ARG A 280 13.33 -21.27 31.60
C ARG A 280 14.38 -21.95 30.72
N LYS A 281 14.50 -21.55 29.44
CA LYS A 281 15.43 -22.14 28.47
C LYS A 281 16.75 -21.36 28.37
N VAL A 282 16.72 -20.09 28.67
CA VAL A 282 17.91 -19.25 28.60
C VAL A 282 18.81 -19.56 29.78
N LYS A 283 20.10 -19.76 29.50
CA LYS A 283 21.14 -20.03 30.51
C LYS A 283 22.24 -19.00 30.35
N THR A 284 22.88 -18.64 31.45
CA THR A 284 24.10 -17.82 31.44
C THR A 284 25.30 -18.62 31.91
N SER A 285 26.48 -18.36 31.33
CA SER A 285 27.76 -18.89 31.77
C SER A 285 28.58 -17.83 32.56
N VAL A 286 28.05 -16.64 32.71
CA VAL A 286 28.69 -15.53 33.41
C VAL A 286 28.61 -15.79 34.90
N GLN A 287 29.75 -15.67 35.63
CA GLN A 287 29.85 -15.95 37.05
C GLN A 287 29.98 -14.69 37.93
N ASP A 288 29.81 -13.52 37.35
CA ASP A 288 29.78 -12.26 38.07
C ASP A 288 28.51 -12.15 38.91
N ASN A 289 28.66 -11.84 40.20
CA ASN A 289 27.56 -11.81 41.17
C ASN A 289 26.53 -10.71 40.84
N ASP A 290 26.98 -9.55 40.42
CA ASP A 290 26.08 -8.43 40.10
C ASP A 290 25.30 -8.74 38.82
N PHE A 291 25.97 -9.35 37.82
CA PHE A 291 25.34 -9.84 36.61
C PHE A 291 24.30 -10.94 36.90
N LEU A 292 24.64 -11.91 37.76
CA LEU A 292 23.72 -13.00 38.12
C LEU A 292 22.49 -12.48 38.86
N THR A 293 22.65 -11.48 39.73
CA THR A 293 21.53 -10.83 40.41
C THR A 293 20.58 -10.17 39.42
N GLY A 294 21.10 -9.39 38.47
CA GLY A 294 20.32 -8.80 37.40
C GLY A 294 19.65 -9.83 36.47
N TRP A 295 20.39 -10.90 36.16
CA TRP A 295 19.87 -12.01 35.37
C TRP A 295 18.67 -12.70 36.04
N ASN A 296 18.80 -13.08 37.31
CA ASN A 296 17.74 -13.72 38.07
C ASN A 296 16.51 -12.81 38.18
N LEU A 297 16.71 -11.51 38.42
CA LEU A 297 15.63 -10.53 38.41
C LEU A 297 14.88 -10.50 37.08
N MET A 298 15.60 -10.49 35.94
CA MET A 298 14.99 -10.49 34.60
C MET A 298 14.20 -11.80 34.34
N VAL A 299 14.72 -12.94 34.76
CA VAL A 299 14.03 -14.25 34.65
C VAL A 299 12.74 -14.27 35.46
N ASP A 300 12.77 -13.73 36.67
CA ASP A 300 11.62 -13.63 37.56
C ASP A 300 10.55 -12.69 37.01
N VAL A 301 10.97 -11.48 36.55
CA VAL A 301 10.07 -10.50 35.93
C VAL A 301 9.43 -11.05 34.63
N ALA A 302 10.15 -11.85 33.84
CA ALA A 302 9.60 -12.46 32.64
C ALA A 302 8.42 -13.40 32.89
N SER A 303 8.22 -13.86 34.12
CA SER A 303 7.07 -14.68 34.53
C SER A 303 5.84 -13.83 34.90
N ALA A 304 6.02 -12.55 35.26
CA ALA A 304 4.95 -11.69 35.76
C ALA A 304 3.73 -11.53 34.83
N PRO A 305 3.87 -11.46 33.47
CA PRO A 305 2.72 -11.38 32.58
C PRO A 305 1.81 -12.61 32.56
N LEU A 306 2.23 -13.73 33.20
CA LEU A 306 1.43 -14.95 33.30
C LEU A 306 0.46 -14.91 34.49
N TYR A 307 0.79 -14.15 35.53
CA TYR A 307 0.04 -14.00 36.78
C TYR A 307 -0.81 -12.73 36.80
#